data_ed03cddfa109d6ef9e8cd85543e11c53
#
_entry.id   ed03cddfa109d6ef9e8cd85543e11c53
#
_cell.length_a   1.000
_cell.length_b   1.000
_cell.length_c   1.000
_cell.angle_alpha   90.00
_cell.angle_beta   90.00
_cell.angle_gamma   90.00
#
_symmetry.space_group_name_H-M   'P 1'
#
loop_
_entity.id
_entity.type
_entity.pdbx_description
1 polymer ?
#
loop_
_entity_poly.entity_id
_entity_poly.type
_entity_poly.pdbx_seq_one_letter_code
_entity_poly.pdbx_strand_id
1 'polypeptide(L)'
;GIKPSSLITDAAMRAQIQAVWLAWTDEADADGLTDFYGLQALVARAMFEGGECFVRFRPRRPEDGLLVPLQLQLLEAELLPLTHNEDLGGGRRIRAGIEFDAIGRRTAYHFLREHPGDALL
;
A
#
# COMPACT_ATOMS: atom_id res chain seq x y z
N GLY A 1 13.04 -11.62 6.08
CA GLY A 1 12.61 -10.24 6.01
C GLY A 1 13.02 -9.44 7.25
N ILE A 2 12.75 -8.16 7.20
CA ILE A 2 13.01 -7.27 8.34
C ILE A 2 11.90 -7.43 9.37
N LYS A 3 12.27 -7.83 10.59
CA LYS A 3 11.31 -8.11 11.67
C LYS A 3 11.40 -6.98 12.72
N PRO A 4 10.30 -6.26 12.99
CA PRO A 4 10.31 -5.23 14.02
C PRO A 4 10.26 -5.82 15.42
N SER A 5 10.68 -5.03 16.39
CA SER A 5 10.67 -5.39 17.80
C SER A 5 10.20 -4.20 18.62
N SER A 6 9.27 -4.42 19.56
CA SER A 6 8.78 -3.35 20.43
C SER A 6 9.81 -2.96 21.49
N LEU A 7 9.96 -1.66 21.72
CA LEU A 7 10.82 -1.10 22.77
C LEU A 7 10.02 -0.56 23.96
N ILE A 8 8.74 -0.87 24.05
CA ILE A 8 7.90 -0.47 25.20
C ILE A 8 8.46 -1.07 26.49
N THR A 9 8.51 -0.27 27.56
CA THR A 9 9.08 -0.69 28.83
C THR A 9 8.21 -1.68 29.61
N ASP A 10 6.88 -1.61 29.46
CA ASP A 10 5.95 -2.57 30.06
C ASP A 10 6.07 -3.93 29.36
N ALA A 11 6.57 -4.91 30.08
CA ALA A 11 6.85 -6.25 29.52
C ALA A 11 5.57 -6.96 29.04
N ALA A 12 4.45 -6.83 29.77
CA ALA A 12 3.19 -7.47 29.40
C ALA A 12 2.62 -6.86 28.12
N MET A 13 2.63 -5.52 28.02
CA MET A 13 2.18 -4.82 26.83
C MET A 13 3.09 -5.12 25.63
N ARG A 14 4.39 -5.15 25.84
CA ARG A 14 5.35 -5.51 24.79
C ARG A 14 5.06 -6.90 24.21
N ALA A 15 4.78 -7.87 25.09
CA ALA A 15 4.42 -9.22 24.66
C ALA A 15 3.11 -9.25 23.86
N GLN A 16 2.10 -8.49 24.30
CA GLN A 16 0.83 -8.37 23.57
C GLN A 16 1.03 -7.76 22.17
N ILE A 17 1.80 -6.69 22.06
CA ILE A 17 2.09 -6.03 20.79
C ILE A 17 2.80 -7.00 19.83
N GLN A 18 3.79 -7.74 20.35
CA GLN A 18 4.53 -8.70 19.54
C GLN A 18 3.63 -9.85 19.07
N ALA A 19 2.72 -10.34 19.92
CA ALA A 19 1.78 -11.38 19.56
C ALA A 19 0.78 -10.92 18.50
N VAL A 20 0.23 -9.72 18.65
CA VAL A 20 -0.70 -9.12 17.67
C VAL A 20 0.02 -8.88 16.33
N TRP A 21 1.25 -8.40 16.37
CA TRP A 21 2.08 -8.23 15.18
C TRP A 21 2.25 -9.54 14.42
N LEU A 22 2.67 -10.60 15.11
CA LEU A 22 2.87 -11.91 14.47
C LEU A 22 1.59 -12.45 13.83
N ALA A 23 0.46 -12.33 14.53
CA ALA A 23 -0.82 -12.76 13.99
C ALA A 23 -1.23 -11.92 12.77
N TRP A 24 -1.03 -10.60 12.84
CA TRP A 24 -1.34 -9.71 11.73
C TRP A 24 -0.48 -9.98 10.49
N THR A 25 0.79 -10.36 10.65
CA THR A 25 1.65 -10.64 9.49
C THR A 25 1.09 -11.72 8.58
N ASP A 26 0.35 -12.68 9.12
CA ASP A 26 -0.28 -13.73 8.32
C ASP A 26 -1.47 -13.22 7.50
N GLU A 27 -2.11 -12.14 7.93
CA GLU A 27 -3.31 -11.56 7.33
C GLU A 27 -3.04 -10.27 6.55
N ALA A 28 -1.80 -9.82 6.49
CA ALA A 28 -1.48 -8.46 6.03
C ALA A 28 -1.74 -8.24 4.54
N ASP A 29 -1.66 -9.26 3.70
CA ASP A 29 -1.81 -9.12 2.26
C ASP A 29 -3.29 -9.03 1.86
N ALA A 30 -3.70 -7.87 1.35
CA ALA A 30 -5.07 -7.66 0.88
C ALA A 30 -5.46 -8.57 -0.29
N ASP A 31 -4.49 -8.97 -1.10
CA ASP A 31 -4.72 -9.89 -2.22
C ASP A 31 -4.73 -11.36 -1.80
N GLY A 32 -4.36 -11.66 -0.56
CA GLY A 32 -4.43 -13.00 0.00
C GLY A 32 -3.44 -14.00 -0.59
N LEU A 33 -2.35 -13.53 -1.18
CA LEU A 33 -1.38 -14.39 -1.87
C LEU A 33 -0.19 -14.77 -1.00
N THR A 34 0.16 -13.94 -0.03
CA THR A 34 1.34 -14.12 0.80
C THR A 34 1.12 -13.51 2.19
N ASP A 35 2.17 -13.43 2.99
CA ASP A 35 2.18 -12.75 4.28
C ASP A 35 2.94 -11.42 4.19
N PHE A 36 3.09 -10.74 5.33
CA PHE A 36 3.81 -9.45 5.39
C PHE A 36 5.26 -9.59 4.87
N TYR A 37 5.93 -10.66 5.21
CA TYR A 37 7.33 -10.86 4.79
C TYR A 37 7.44 -11.19 3.31
N GLY A 38 6.46 -11.88 2.76
CA GLY A 38 6.34 -12.07 1.32
C GLY A 38 6.10 -10.74 0.59
N LEU A 39 5.29 -9.85 1.17
CA LEU A 39 5.11 -8.49 0.64
C LEU A 39 6.42 -7.70 0.64
N GLN A 40 7.24 -7.81 1.70
CA GLN A 40 8.56 -7.16 1.72
C GLN A 40 9.44 -7.62 0.57
N ALA A 41 9.45 -8.92 0.29
CA ALA A 41 10.21 -9.48 -0.83
C ALA A 41 9.70 -8.95 -2.17
N LEU A 42 8.39 -8.86 -2.34
CA LEU A 42 7.78 -8.32 -3.56
C LEU A 42 8.06 -6.83 -3.74
N VAL A 43 8.07 -6.04 -2.66
CA VAL A 43 8.44 -4.62 -2.70
C VAL A 43 9.88 -4.46 -3.14
N ALA A 44 10.80 -5.22 -2.55
CA ALA A 44 12.22 -5.18 -2.92
C ALA A 44 12.41 -5.52 -4.40
N ARG A 45 11.75 -6.56 -4.87
CA ARG A 45 11.78 -6.97 -6.28
C ARG A 45 11.23 -5.88 -7.20
N ALA A 46 10.10 -5.29 -6.86
CA ALA A 46 9.48 -4.23 -7.65
C ALA A 46 10.39 -3.00 -7.75
N MET A 47 11.10 -2.65 -6.68
CA MET A 47 12.04 -1.54 -6.69
C MET A 47 13.25 -1.81 -7.59
N PHE A 48 13.76 -3.04 -7.61
CA PHE A 48 14.86 -3.39 -8.50
C PHE A 48 14.45 -3.47 -9.97
N GLU A 49 13.26 -3.99 -10.26
CA GLU A 49 12.78 -4.17 -11.62
C GLU A 49 12.18 -2.90 -12.22
N GLY A 50 11.39 -2.16 -11.44
CA GLY A 50 10.62 -1.01 -11.92
C GLY A 50 11.08 0.34 -11.37
N GLY A 51 12.03 0.36 -10.44
CA GLY A 51 12.52 1.58 -9.81
C GLY A 51 11.62 2.15 -8.72
N GLU A 52 10.37 1.75 -8.67
CA GLU A 52 9.39 2.20 -7.66
C GLU A 52 8.26 1.18 -7.49
N CYS A 53 7.56 1.28 -6.38
CA CYS A 53 6.31 0.59 -6.16
C CYS A 53 5.45 1.41 -5.19
N PHE A 54 4.17 1.05 -5.10
CA PHE A 54 3.21 1.73 -4.24
C PHE A 54 2.58 0.71 -3.31
N VAL A 55 2.36 1.12 -2.05
CA VAL A 55 1.65 0.30 -1.07
C VAL A 55 0.41 1.06 -0.64
N ARG A 56 -0.75 0.46 -0.86
CA ARG A 56 -2.03 1.01 -0.45
C ARG A 56 -2.43 0.43 0.89
N PHE A 57 -2.73 1.30 1.86
CA PHE A 57 -3.35 0.88 3.11
C PHE A 57 -4.83 0.64 2.87
N ARG A 58 -5.29 -0.55 3.23
CA ARG A 58 -6.69 -0.96 3.09
C ARG A 58 -7.31 -1.11 4.46
N PRO A 59 -7.90 -0.04 5.04
CA PRO A 59 -8.67 -0.17 6.27
C PRO A 59 -9.82 -1.16 6.07
N ARG A 60 -10.04 -2.01 7.07
CA ARG A 60 -11.11 -3.02 7.05
C ARG A 60 -12.13 -2.73 8.12
N ARG A 61 -13.31 -3.31 7.99
CA ARG A 61 -14.39 -3.18 8.98
C ARG A 61 -14.28 -4.32 9.99
N PRO A 62 -14.85 -4.15 11.20
CA PRO A 62 -14.89 -5.25 12.17
C PRO A 62 -15.55 -6.52 11.61
N GLU A 63 -16.56 -6.35 10.72
CA GLU A 63 -17.28 -7.46 10.09
C GLU A 63 -16.39 -8.30 9.17
N ASP A 64 -15.26 -7.76 8.72
CA ASP A 64 -14.34 -8.49 7.83
C ASP A 64 -13.55 -9.59 8.58
N GLY A 65 -13.66 -9.64 9.92
CA GLY A 65 -13.16 -10.75 10.73
C GLY A 65 -11.66 -10.80 10.94
N LEU A 66 -10.95 -9.71 10.69
CA LEU A 66 -9.50 -9.63 10.89
C LEU A 66 -9.17 -9.23 12.34
N LEU A 67 -8.08 -9.75 12.88
CA LEU A 67 -7.59 -9.39 14.20
C LEU A 67 -7.25 -7.89 14.28
N VAL A 68 -6.56 -7.37 13.28
CA VAL A 68 -6.29 -5.95 13.09
C VAL A 68 -6.95 -5.52 11.80
N PRO A 69 -7.84 -4.50 11.81
CA PRO A 69 -8.63 -4.14 10.63
C PRO A 69 -7.83 -3.31 9.62
N LEU A 70 -6.70 -3.82 9.21
CA LEU A 70 -5.81 -3.21 8.23
C LEU A 70 -5.13 -4.28 7.39
N GLN A 71 -5.14 -4.08 6.09
CA GLN A 71 -4.34 -4.87 5.16
C GLN A 71 -3.56 -3.96 4.23
N LEU A 72 -2.54 -4.51 3.60
CA LEU A 72 -1.69 -3.81 2.64
C LEU A 72 -1.89 -4.40 1.25
N GLN A 73 -1.89 -3.54 0.26
CA GLN A 73 -1.97 -3.94 -1.14
C GLN A 73 -0.80 -3.34 -1.90
N LEU A 74 -0.01 -4.19 -2.51
CA LEU A 74 1.08 -3.76 -3.38
C LEU A 74 0.52 -3.40 -4.75
N LEU A 75 0.86 -2.20 -5.25
CA LEU A 75 0.46 -1.73 -6.56
C LEU A 75 1.69 -1.53 -7.42
N GLU A 76 1.66 -2.10 -8.62
CA GLU A 76 2.75 -1.94 -9.59
C GLU A 76 2.76 -0.51 -10.16
N ALA A 77 3.96 0.01 -10.44
CA ALA A 77 4.13 1.34 -11.00
C ALA A 77 3.40 1.52 -12.34
N GLU A 78 3.25 0.45 -13.10
CA GLU A 78 2.56 0.45 -14.40
C GLU A 78 1.08 0.78 -14.30
N LEU A 79 0.48 0.61 -13.11
CA LEU A 79 -0.92 0.98 -12.88
C LEU A 79 -1.11 2.50 -12.72
N LEU A 80 -0.03 3.27 -12.58
CA LEU A 80 -0.10 4.73 -12.54
C LEU A 80 -0.13 5.26 -13.98
N PRO A 81 -1.24 5.89 -14.43
CA PRO A 81 -1.37 6.34 -15.81
C PRO A 81 -0.56 7.62 -16.06
N LEU A 82 0.64 7.48 -16.60
CA LEU A 82 1.55 8.60 -16.87
C LEU A 82 0.97 9.64 -17.84
N THR A 83 -0.02 9.25 -18.63
CA THR A 83 -0.71 10.14 -19.59
C THR A 83 -1.92 10.85 -19.00
N HIS A 84 -2.30 10.54 -17.76
CA HIS A 84 -3.44 11.19 -17.13
C HIS A 84 -3.06 12.58 -16.63
N ASN A 85 -3.54 13.60 -17.34
CA ASN A 85 -3.35 15.01 -16.98
C ASN A 85 -4.71 15.70 -17.04
N GLU A 86 -5.02 16.47 -15.99
CA GLU A 86 -6.32 17.13 -15.86
C GLU A 86 -6.20 18.34 -14.95
N ASP A 87 -6.90 19.42 -15.28
CA ASP A 87 -7.07 20.57 -14.39
C ASP A 87 -8.38 20.41 -13.64
N LEU A 88 -8.30 20.41 -12.29
CA LEU A 88 -9.45 20.17 -11.42
C LEU A 88 -10.13 21.47 -10.95
N GLY A 89 -9.56 22.63 -11.28
CA GLY A 89 -10.03 23.92 -10.80
C GLY A 89 -9.44 24.30 -9.44
N GLY A 90 -9.51 25.58 -9.08
CA GLY A 90 -8.97 26.08 -7.82
C GLY A 90 -7.46 25.92 -7.66
N GLY A 91 -6.71 25.80 -8.75
CA GLY A 91 -5.28 25.56 -8.72
C GLY A 91 -4.89 24.10 -8.52
N ARG A 92 -5.83 23.20 -8.36
CA ARG A 92 -5.60 21.75 -8.27
C ARG A 92 -5.44 21.16 -9.66
N ARG A 93 -4.57 20.17 -9.77
CA ARG A 93 -4.30 19.52 -11.06
C ARG A 93 -3.84 18.08 -10.89
N ILE A 94 -4.00 17.30 -11.95
CA ILE A 94 -3.41 15.97 -12.07
C ILE A 94 -2.34 16.04 -13.16
N ARG A 95 -1.16 15.53 -12.85
CA ARG A 95 -0.06 15.40 -13.82
C ARG A 95 0.56 14.04 -13.70
N ALA A 96 0.60 13.31 -14.80
CA ALA A 96 1.12 11.93 -14.85
C ALA A 96 0.49 11.02 -13.80
N GLY A 97 -0.83 11.15 -13.58
CA GLY A 97 -1.57 10.38 -12.60
C GLY A 97 -1.43 10.84 -11.15
N ILE A 98 -0.66 11.86 -10.87
CA ILE A 98 -0.46 12.39 -9.52
C ILE A 98 -1.27 13.67 -9.36
N GLU A 99 -2.12 13.70 -8.33
CA GLU A 99 -2.91 14.90 -8.01
C GLU A 99 -2.13 15.83 -7.11
N PHE A 100 -2.16 17.11 -7.46
CA PHE A 100 -1.53 18.19 -6.70
C PHE A 100 -2.59 19.21 -6.24
N ASP A 101 -2.41 19.74 -5.03
CA ASP A 101 -3.23 20.86 -4.56
C ASP A 101 -2.74 22.20 -5.12
N ALA A 102 -3.43 23.28 -4.72
CA ALA A 102 -3.14 24.63 -5.24
C ALA A 102 -1.72 25.12 -4.94
N ILE A 103 -1.07 24.60 -3.91
CA ILE A 103 0.31 24.97 -3.54
C ILE A 103 1.34 23.93 -3.97
N GLY A 104 0.94 22.97 -4.80
CA GLY A 104 1.85 22.00 -5.40
C GLY A 104 2.17 20.78 -4.54
N ARG A 105 1.42 20.54 -3.46
CA ARG A 105 1.59 19.32 -2.65
C ARG A 105 0.88 18.14 -3.32
N ARG A 106 1.50 16.97 -3.25
CA ARG A 106 0.89 15.73 -3.72
C ARG A 106 -0.21 15.31 -2.75
N THR A 107 -1.43 15.12 -3.25
CA THR A 107 -2.59 14.77 -2.45
C THR A 107 -3.15 13.39 -2.77
N ALA A 108 -2.92 12.88 -3.97
CA ALA A 108 -3.43 11.58 -4.38
C ALA A 108 -2.65 11.01 -5.55
N TYR A 109 -2.71 9.69 -5.69
CA TYR A 109 -2.24 8.96 -6.85
C TYR A 109 -3.43 8.25 -7.47
N HIS A 110 -3.64 8.44 -8.79
CA HIS A 110 -4.75 7.83 -9.52
C HIS A 110 -4.25 6.58 -10.25
N PHE A 111 -4.72 5.41 -9.83
CA PHE A 111 -4.30 4.14 -10.41
C PHE A 111 -5.37 3.56 -11.32
N LEU A 112 -4.93 2.88 -12.36
CA LEU A 112 -5.81 2.02 -13.15
C LEU A 112 -6.23 0.81 -12.32
N ARG A 113 -7.46 0.34 -12.53
CA ARG A 113 -7.95 -0.86 -11.82
C ARG A 113 -7.34 -2.14 -12.37
N GLU A 114 -6.99 -2.12 -13.64
CA GLU A 114 -6.44 -3.26 -14.36
C GLU A 114 -5.16 -2.85 -15.08
N HIS A 115 -4.28 -3.81 -15.28
CA HIS A 115 -3.07 -3.59 -16.06
C HIS A 115 -3.46 -3.15 -17.49
N PRO A 116 -2.79 -2.13 -18.08
CA PRO A 116 -3.14 -1.65 -19.42
C PRO A 116 -3.17 -2.75 -20.51
N GLY A 117 -2.32 -3.77 -20.36
CA GLY A 117 -2.30 -4.91 -21.27
C GLY A 117 -3.53 -5.81 -21.16
N ASP A 118 -4.15 -5.89 -20.00
CA ASP A 118 -5.33 -6.75 -19.76
C ASP A 118 -6.58 -6.17 -20.40
N ALA A 119 -6.66 -4.86 -20.58
CA ALA A 119 -7.79 -4.21 -21.22
C ALA A 119 -7.97 -4.58 -22.70
N LEU A 120 -6.95 -5.17 -23.31
CA LEU A 120 -6.98 -5.59 -24.71
C LEU A 120 -7.46 -7.04 -24.89
N LEU A 121 -7.66 -7.76 -23.80
CA LEU A 121 -8.14 -9.13 -23.79
C LEU A 121 -9.65 -9.17 -23.56
#